data_ecb7222cb51e192b593813616981af95
#
_entry.id   ecb7222cb51e192b593813616981af95
#
_cell.length_a   1.000
_cell.length_b   1.000
_cell.length_c   1.000
_cell.angle_alpha   90.00
_cell.angle_beta   90.00
_cell.angle_gamma   90.00
#
_symmetry.space_group_name_H-M   'P 1'
#
loop_
_entity.id
_entity.type
_entity.pdbx_description
1 polymer ?
#
loop_
_entity_poly.entity_id
_entity_poly.type
_entity_poly.pdbx_seq_one_letter_code
_entity_poly.pdbx_strand_id
1 'polypeptide(L)'
;MEKRVISTEIIPEDTKIENSLRPLNLEDYIGQEKVKRNLKVYIEAAKERGDSLDHVLFYGPPGLGKTTLAGIIANEMGVNIKVTSGPAIEKPGEMAAILNNLAEGDILFVDEIHRLNRQVEEVLYPAMEDYEIDIMVGKGATARSIRLELPHFTLVGATTRAGLLSAPLRDRFGVVNHLEFYNVDELKKIVIRSSSVLNVDIDEEGAYELARRSRGTPRLANRLLKRVRDFAQVKYDGHITKDVADYALNLLDVDREGLDRNDRLILSTIIEKFGGGPVGIDTLAASIGEDSGTLEDVYEPYLIQNGYINRTPRGRVATKLAYDNLGIEFQE
;
A
#
# COMPACT_ATOMS: atom_id res chain seq x y z
N MET A 1 10.80 2.82 -22.95
CA MET A 1 10.53 3.07 -21.53
C MET A 1 11.04 1.87 -20.75
N GLU A 2 12.15 1.99 -20.06
CA GLU A 2 12.66 0.94 -19.18
C GLU A 2 11.67 0.76 -18.02
N LYS A 3 11.18 -0.46 -17.82
CA LYS A 3 10.24 -0.79 -16.72
C LYS A 3 10.97 -0.62 -15.39
N ARG A 4 10.51 0.26 -14.54
CA ARG A 4 11.05 0.52 -13.20
C ARG A 4 11.09 -0.73 -12.34
N VAL A 5 12.22 -1.03 -11.75
CA VAL A 5 12.37 -2.15 -10.78
C VAL A 5 11.70 -1.83 -9.44
N ILE A 6 11.66 -0.56 -9.06
CA ILE A 6 11.13 -0.07 -7.77
C ILE A 6 9.77 0.66 -7.90
N SER A 7 9.10 0.59 -9.05
CA SER A 7 7.74 1.15 -9.18
C SER A 7 6.76 0.41 -8.27
N THR A 8 5.89 1.15 -7.60
CA THR A 8 4.77 0.59 -6.82
C THR A 8 3.59 0.18 -7.71
N GLU A 9 3.67 0.41 -9.03
CA GLU A 9 2.64 0.02 -9.99
C GLU A 9 2.57 -1.50 -10.15
N ILE A 10 1.35 -2.01 -10.25
CA ILE A 10 1.07 -3.44 -10.43
C ILE A 10 1.33 -3.83 -11.88
N ILE A 11 2.30 -4.71 -12.11
CA ILE A 11 2.54 -5.34 -13.41
C ILE A 11 1.63 -6.57 -13.48
N PRO A 12 0.79 -6.75 -14.53
CA PRO A 12 -0.19 -7.85 -14.58
C PRO A 12 0.40 -9.25 -14.41
N GLU A 13 1.61 -9.49 -14.86
CA GLU A 13 2.32 -10.77 -14.73
C GLU A 13 2.77 -11.05 -13.29
N ASP A 14 2.98 -10.01 -12.48
CA ASP A 14 3.35 -10.14 -11.07
C ASP A 14 2.14 -10.47 -10.18
N THR A 15 0.91 -10.19 -10.62
CA THR A 15 -0.29 -10.29 -9.78
C THR A 15 -0.57 -11.72 -9.31
N LYS A 16 -0.37 -12.73 -10.16
CA LYS A 16 -0.60 -14.14 -9.78
C LYS A 16 0.42 -14.61 -8.73
N ILE A 17 1.68 -14.24 -8.93
CA ILE A 17 2.77 -14.60 -8.01
C ILE A 17 2.65 -13.80 -6.71
N GLU A 18 2.30 -12.52 -6.77
CA GLU A 18 2.04 -11.72 -5.56
C GLU A 18 0.92 -12.32 -4.72
N ASN A 19 -0.14 -12.81 -5.35
CA ASN A 19 -1.24 -13.46 -4.63
C ASN A 19 -0.79 -14.75 -3.91
N SER A 20 0.11 -15.54 -4.50
CA SER A 20 0.65 -16.75 -3.86
C SER A 20 1.55 -16.45 -2.65
N LEU A 21 2.15 -15.26 -2.61
CA LEU A 21 3.00 -14.84 -1.49
C LEU A 21 2.22 -14.24 -0.33
N ARG A 22 0.94 -13.91 -0.50
CA ARG A 22 0.13 -13.33 0.56
C ARG A 22 -0.19 -14.35 1.64
N PRO A 23 0.00 -14.01 2.93
CA PRO A 23 -0.50 -14.83 4.02
C PRO A 23 -2.04 -14.87 3.99
N LEU A 24 -2.60 -16.01 4.39
CA LEU A 24 -4.05 -16.25 4.38
C LEU A 24 -4.70 -16.06 5.75
N ASN A 25 -3.93 -16.03 6.83
CA ASN A 25 -4.40 -15.88 8.20
C ASN A 25 -3.53 -14.89 8.99
N LEU A 26 -3.99 -14.47 10.16
CA LEU A 26 -3.28 -13.53 11.03
C LEU A 26 -1.98 -14.12 11.61
N GLU A 27 -1.89 -15.42 11.80
CA GLU A 27 -0.70 -16.06 12.38
C GLU A 27 0.48 -15.99 11.42
N ASP A 28 0.24 -16.19 10.13
CA ASP A 28 1.26 -16.11 9.08
C ASP A 28 1.62 -14.66 8.69
N TYR A 29 0.83 -13.69 9.13
CA TYR A 29 1.06 -12.28 8.82
C TYR A 29 2.15 -11.72 9.72
N ILE A 30 3.29 -11.35 9.15
CA ILE A 30 4.46 -10.83 9.85
C ILE A 30 4.33 -9.31 10.00
N GLY A 31 4.68 -8.79 11.16
CA GLY A 31 4.67 -7.37 11.48
C GLY A 31 3.28 -6.80 11.82
N GLN A 32 3.19 -5.48 12.01
CA GLN A 32 1.96 -4.77 12.39
C GLN A 32 1.31 -5.33 13.66
N GLU A 33 2.08 -5.71 14.67
CA GLU A 33 1.64 -6.49 15.84
C GLU A 33 0.46 -5.86 16.60
N LYS A 34 0.41 -4.53 16.69
CA LYS A 34 -0.72 -3.82 17.31
C LYS A 34 -2.01 -4.01 16.51
N VAL A 35 -1.92 -3.88 15.20
CA VAL A 35 -3.06 -4.04 14.27
C VAL A 35 -3.56 -5.48 14.30
N LYS A 36 -2.66 -6.46 14.22
CA LYS A 36 -2.98 -7.89 14.32
C LYS A 36 -3.72 -8.24 15.60
N ARG A 37 -3.18 -7.82 16.73
CA ARG A 37 -3.78 -8.08 18.04
C ARG A 37 -5.20 -7.51 18.14
N ASN A 38 -5.41 -6.28 17.68
CA ASN A 38 -6.71 -5.65 17.71
C ASN A 38 -7.69 -6.36 16.78
N LEU A 39 -7.28 -6.63 15.52
CA LEU A 39 -8.12 -7.35 14.55
C LEU A 39 -8.52 -8.74 15.06
N LYS A 40 -7.59 -9.47 15.70
CA LYS A 40 -7.90 -10.78 16.29
C LYS A 40 -9.04 -10.68 17.29
N VAL A 41 -8.98 -9.72 18.20
CA VAL A 41 -10.05 -9.50 19.21
C VAL A 41 -11.38 -9.15 18.55
N TYR A 42 -11.38 -8.24 17.56
CA TYR A 42 -12.62 -7.82 16.89
C TYR A 42 -13.25 -8.96 16.09
N ILE A 43 -12.43 -9.76 15.39
CA ILE A 43 -12.88 -10.91 14.62
C ILE A 43 -13.46 -11.99 15.54
N GLU A 44 -12.77 -12.33 16.62
CA GLU A 44 -13.24 -13.32 17.62
C GLU A 44 -14.58 -12.87 18.23
N ALA A 45 -14.67 -11.61 18.65
CA ALA A 45 -15.90 -11.07 19.23
C ALA A 45 -17.08 -11.03 18.23
N ALA A 46 -16.84 -10.67 16.97
CA ALA A 46 -17.88 -10.70 15.93
C ALA A 46 -18.37 -12.13 15.67
N LYS A 47 -17.46 -13.10 15.58
CA LYS A 47 -17.79 -14.53 15.41
C LYS A 47 -18.58 -15.09 16.58
N GLU A 48 -18.23 -14.75 17.82
CA GLU A 48 -18.97 -15.20 19.02
C GLU A 48 -20.40 -14.66 19.05
N ARG A 49 -20.64 -13.45 18.56
CA ARG A 49 -21.99 -12.86 18.47
C ARG A 49 -22.75 -13.32 17.23
N GLY A 50 -22.08 -13.87 16.23
CA GLY A 50 -22.70 -14.19 14.93
C GLY A 50 -22.97 -12.95 14.06
N ASP A 51 -22.24 -11.86 14.32
CA ASP A 51 -22.41 -10.58 13.61
C ASP A 51 -21.34 -10.41 12.50
N SER A 52 -21.60 -9.51 11.55
CA SER A 52 -20.57 -8.98 10.68
C SER A 52 -19.57 -8.13 11.48
N LEU A 53 -18.33 -8.04 11.00
CA LEU A 53 -17.32 -7.17 11.59
C LEU A 53 -17.68 -5.69 11.34
N ASP A 54 -17.35 -4.81 12.28
CA ASP A 54 -17.44 -3.37 12.07
C ASP A 54 -16.63 -2.94 10.83
N HIS A 55 -17.03 -1.83 10.19
CA HIS A 55 -16.30 -1.29 9.03
C HIS A 55 -14.88 -0.90 9.42
N VAL A 56 -13.91 -1.29 8.58
CA VAL A 56 -12.46 -1.14 8.84
C VAL A 56 -11.82 -0.21 7.84
N LEU A 57 -11.02 0.73 8.32
CA LEU A 57 -10.17 1.58 7.50
C LEU A 57 -8.70 1.28 7.73
N PHE A 58 -7.97 0.93 6.69
CA PHE A 58 -6.52 0.85 6.67
C PHE A 58 -5.92 2.05 5.95
N TYR A 59 -5.00 2.75 6.59
CA TYR A 59 -4.29 3.85 5.94
C TYR A 59 -2.77 3.77 6.19
N GLY A 60 -2.01 4.37 5.29
CA GLY A 60 -0.54 4.39 5.33
C GLY A 60 0.07 4.23 3.94
N PRO A 61 1.41 4.33 3.82
CA PRO A 61 2.13 4.22 2.56
C PRO A 61 1.74 3.00 1.71
N PRO A 62 1.97 3.03 0.39
CA PRO A 62 1.69 1.89 -0.47
C PRO A 62 2.62 0.70 -0.16
N GLY A 63 2.15 -0.52 -0.44
CA GLY A 63 2.97 -1.74 -0.31
C GLY A 63 3.08 -2.35 1.10
N LEU A 64 2.33 -1.82 2.10
CA LEU A 64 2.36 -2.27 3.49
C LEU A 64 1.39 -3.41 3.84
N GLY A 65 0.60 -3.89 2.87
CA GLY A 65 -0.27 -5.06 3.09
C GLY A 65 -1.74 -4.75 3.39
N LYS A 66 -2.26 -3.54 3.10
CA LYS A 66 -3.68 -3.17 3.29
C LYS A 66 -4.64 -4.18 2.65
N THR A 67 -4.43 -4.50 1.37
CA THR A 67 -5.22 -5.50 0.62
C THR A 67 -5.07 -6.92 1.19
N THR A 68 -3.88 -7.26 1.68
CA THR A 68 -3.60 -8.56 2.31
C THR A 68 -4.40 -8.71 3.60
N LEU A 69 -4.42 -7.67 4.46
CA LEU A 69 -5.20 -7.68 5.70
C LEU A 69 -6.70 -7.81 5.42
N ALA A 70 -7.22 -7.15 4.39
CA ALA A 70 -8.63 -7.31 3.99
C ALA A 70 -8.94 -8.77 3.59
N GLY A 71 -8.06 -9.43 2.84
CA GLY A 71 -8.19 -10.85 2.51
C GLY A 71 -8.10 -11.76 3.72
N ILE A 72 -7.21 -11.46 4.66
CA ILE A 72 -7.09 -12.20 5.93
C ILE A 72 -8.37 -12.07 6.75
N ILE A 73 -8.94 -10.87 6.89
CA ILE A 73 -10.21 -10.67 7.61
C ILE A 73 -11.30 -11.55 7.00
N ALA A 74 -11.42 -11.59 5.66
CA ALA A 74 -12.42 -12.42 4.99
C ALA A 74 -12.21 -13.92 5.29
N ASN A 75 -10.97 -14.39 5.21
CA ASN A 75 -10.65 -15.79 5.50
C ASN A 75 -10.91 -16.14 6.97
N GLU A 76 -10.51 -15.28 7.90
CA GLU A 76 -10.75 -15.48 9.34
C GLU A 76 -12.24 -15.45 9.67
N MET A 77 -13.03 -14.56 9.06
CA MET A 77 -14.49 -14.51 9.23
C MET A 77 -15.21 -15.65 8.50
N GLY A 78 -14.56 -16.31 7.53
CA GLY A 78 -15.17 -17.38 6.72
C GLY A 78 -16.19 -16.87 5.70
N VAL A 79 -15.99 -15.64 5.18
CA VAL A 79 -16.90 -14.96 4.24
C VAL A 79 -16.19 -14.62 2.92
N ASN A 80 -16.97 -14.24 1.90
CA ASN A 80 -16.39 -13.82 0.63
C ASN A 80 -15.88 -12.37 0.69
N ILE A 81 -14.95 -12.06 -0.18
CA ILE A 81 -14.45 -10.71 -0.38
C ILE A 81 -14.68 -10.23 -1.82
N LYS A 82 -15.35 -9.10 -1.96
CA LYS A 82 -15.46 -8.36 -3.23
C LYS A 82 -14.42 -7.25 -3.24
N VAL A 83 -13.54 -7.27 -4.22
CA VAL A 83 -12.44 -6.30 -4.34
C VAL A 83 -12.76 -5.29 -5.45
N THR A 84 -12.64 -4.01 -5.14
CA THR A 84 -12.77 -2.90 -6.09
C THR A 84 -11.81 -1.77 -5.69
N SER A 85 -11.84 -0.68 -6.43
CA SER A 85 -11.06 0.53 -6.11
C SER A 85 -11.87 1.80 -6.30
N GLY A 86 -11.53 2.88 -5.59
CA GLY A 86 -12.20 4.17 -5.75
C GLY A 86 -12.26 4.65 -7.20
N PRO A 87 -11.14 4.66 -7.95
CA PRO A 87 -11.15 5.06 -9.36
C PRO A 87 -11.99 4.19 -10.30
N ALA A 88 -12.28 2.94 -9.92
CA ALA A 88 -13.09 2.02 -10.74
C ALA A 88 -14.60 2.24 -10.60
N ILE A 89 -15.02 3.08 -9.64
CA ILE A 89 -16.44 3.36 -9.39
C ILE A 89 -16.71 4.83 -9.71
N GLU A 90 -17.29 5.06 -10.87
CA GLU A 90 -17.55 6.41 -11.35
C GLU A 90 -18.96 6.91 -10.99
N LYS A 91 -19.93 6.00 -10.85
CA LYS A 91 -21.35 6.35 -10.70
C LYS A 91 -21.99 5.72 -9.47
N PRO A 92 -22.92 6.43 -8.82
CA PRO A 92 -23.68 5.89 -7.69
C PRO A 92 -24.35 4.54 -7.95
N GLY A 93 -24.89 4.34 -9.16
CA GLY A 93 -25.54 3.09 -9.55
C GLY A 93 -24.59 1.88 -9.62
N GLU A 94 -23.30 2.10 -9.89
CA GLU A 94 -22.27 1.04 -9.88
C GLU A 94 -22.01 0.59 -8.45
N MET A 95 -21.88 1.53 -7.49
CA MET A 95 -21.75 1.22 -6.09
C MET A 95 -22.99 0.49 -5.57
N ALA A 96 -24.19 0.98 -5.89
CA ALA A 96 -25.44 0.33 -5.51
C ALA A 96 -25.53 -1.11 -6.05
N ALA A 97 -25.11 -1.35 -7.30
CA ALA A 97 -25.08 -2.68 -7.87
C ALA A 97 -24.07 -3.62 -7.16
N ILE A 98 -22.89 -3.10 -6.77
CA ILE A 98 -21.89 -3.86 -6.02
C ILE A 98 -22.48 -4.26 -4.66
N LEU A 99 -23.07 -3.32 -3.92
CA LEU A 99 -23.64 -3.54 -2.59
C LEU A 99 -24.81 -4.54 -2.63
N ASN A 100 -25.70 -4.43 -3.61
CA ASN A 100 -26.85 -5.34 -3.76
C ASN A 100 -26.46 -6.77 -4.15
N ASN A 101 -25.24 -6.99 -4.63
CA ASN A 101 -24.71 -8.31 -4.97
C ASN A 101 -23.84 -8.94 -3.86
N LEU A 102 -23.79 -8.35 -2.67
CA LEU A 102 -23.15 -8.95 -1.50
C LEU A 102 -24.09 -9.96 -0.84
N ALA A 103 -23.52 -10.96 -0.21
CA ALA A 103 -24.22 -11.87 0.69
C ALA A 103 -24.03 -11.43 2.16
N GLU A 104 -24.81 -12.04 3.05
CA GLU A 104 -24.71 -11.77 4.49
C GLU A 104 -23.30 -12.03 5.02
N GLY A 105 -22.73 -11.05 5.70
CA GLY A 105 -21.38 -11.09 6.25
C GLY A 105 -20.24 -10.82 5.25
N ASP A 106 -20.51 -10.70 3.95
CA ASP A 106 -19.48 -10.46 2.94
C ASP A 106 -18.66 -9.19 3.20
N ILE A 107 -17.44 -9.17 2.70
CA ILE A 107 -16.55 -8.02 2.77
C ILE A 107 -16.49 -7.31 1.42
N LEU A 108 -16.76 -6.01 1.43
CA LEU A 108 -16.44 -5.12 0.32
C LEU A 108 -15.12 -4.42 0.60
N PHE A 109 -14.08 -4.74 -0.17
CA PHE A 109 -12.81 -4.03 -0.10
C PHE A 109 -12.72 -2.97 -1.19
N VAL A 110 -12.49 -1.71 -0.78
CA VAL A 110 -12.32 -0.56 -1.68
C VAL A 110 -10.91 0.00 -1.51
N ASP A 111 -10.02 -0.25 -2.48
CA ASP A 111 -8.69 0.35 -2.49
C ASP A 111 -8.75 1.80 -2.98
N GLU A 112 -7.81 2.63 -2.51
CA GLU A 112 -7.78 4.07 -2.81
C GLU A 112 -9.17 4.75 -2.59
N ILE A 113 -9.83 4.42 -1.48
CA ILE A 113 -11.20 4.85 -1.17
C ILE A 113 -11.36 6.38 -1.16
N HIS A 114 -10.29 7.14 -0.88
CA HIS A 114 -10.27 8.61 -0.95
C HIS A 114 -10.48 9.17 -2.35
N ARG A 115 -10.41 8.33 -3.40
CA ARG A 115 -10.66 8.70 -4.80
C ARG A 115 -12.10 8.46 -5.25
N LEU A 116 -12.97 8.01 -4.38
CA LEU A 116 -14.39 7.99 -4.64
C LEU A 116 -14.90 9.43 -4.85
N ASN A 117 -15.75 9.63 -5.85
CA ASN A 117 -16.41 10.91 -5.97
C ASN A 117 -17.53 11.06 -4.93
N ARG A 118 -17.90 12.28 -4.61
CA ARG A 118 -18.86 12.60 -3.56
C ARG A 118 -20.22 11.92 -3.73
N GLN A 119 -20.71 11.78 -4.96
CA GLN A 119 -22.00 11.15 -5.22
C GLN A 119 -21.99 9.65 -4.91
N VAL A 120 -20.86 9.00 -5.12
CA VAL A 120 -20.65 7.59 -4.76
C VAL A 120 -20.50 7.43 -3.24
N GLU A 121 -19.77 8.35 -2.58
CA GLU A 121 -19.70 8.35 -1.12
C GLU A 121 -21.08 8.49 -0.46
N GLU A 122 -21.96 9.34 -1.00
CA GLU A 122 -23.32 9.56 -0.49
C GLU A 122 -24.19 8.30 -0.52
N VAL A 123 -23.90 7.34 -1.41
CA VAL A 123 -24.54 6.01 -1.40
C VAL A 123 -24.01 5.12 -0.26
N LEU A 124 -22.73 5.27 0.08
CA LEU A 124 -22.12 4.49 1.16
C LEU A 124 -22.62 4.87 2.54
N TYR A 125 -23.00 6.12 2.78
CA TYR A 125 -23.39 6.57 4.11
C TYR A 125 -24.57 5.77 4.70
N PRO A 126 -25.75 5.70 4.07
CA PRO A 126 -26.84 4.88 4.57
C PRO A 126 -26.54 3.37 4.48
N ALA A 127 -25.78 2.95 3.48
CA ALA A 127 -25.37 1.56 3.36
C ALA A 127 -24.52 1.07 4.54
N MET A 128 -23.65 1.94 5.09
CA MET A 128 -22.80 1.61 6.26
C MET A 128 -23.52 1.72 7.60
N GLU A 129 -24.48 2.65 7.72
CA GLU A 129 -25.18 2.89 8.98
C GLU A 129 -26.42 2.00 9.16
N ASP A 130 -27.27 2.00 8.10
CA ASP A 130 -28.60 1.40 8.17
C ASP A 130 -28.74 0.15 7.31
N TYR A 131 -27.71 -0.22 6.55
CA TYR A 131 -27.76 -1.31 5.55
C TYR A 131 -28.88 -1.12 4.53
N GLU A 132 -29.07 0.11 4.08
CA GLU A 132 -30.08 0.50 3.10
C GLU A 132 -29.47 1.40 2.03
N ILE A 133 -30.04 1.36 0.83
CA ILE A 133 -29.72 2.32 -0.24
C ILE A 133 -31.00 2.84 -0.90
N ASP A 134 -31.00 4.12 -1.26
CA ASP A 134 -32.07 4.73 -2.02
C ASP A 134 -31.72 4.76 -3.51
N ILE A 135 -32.54 4.11 -4.33
CA ILE A 135 -32.35 4.07 -5.80
C ILE A 135 -33.45 4.86 -6.48
N MET A 136 -33.04 5.79 -7.35
CA MET A 136 -33.98 6.55 -8.20
C MET A 136 -34.39 5.71 -9.42
N VAL A 137 -35.67 5.37 -9.51
CA VAL A 137 -36.26 4.62 -10.63
C VAL A 137 -37.20 5.52 -11.42
N GLY A 138 -37.05 5.57 -12.73
CA GLY A 138 -37.81 6.46 -13.64
C GLY A 138 -37.04 7.68 -14.08
N LYS A 139 -37.65 8.52 -14.89
CA LYS A 139 -37.06 9.77 -15.42
C LYS A 139 -38.01 10.96 -15.25
N GLY A 140 -37.46 12.15 -15.00
CA GLY A 140 -38.20 13.38 -14.87
C GLY A 140 -39.21 13.36 -13.73
N ALA A 141 -40.42 13.91 -13.96
CA ALA A 141 -41.46 14.01 -12.93
C ALA A 141 -42.05 12.67 -12.44
N THR A 142 -41.74 11.55 -13.10
CA THR A 142 -42.18 10.21 -12.69
C THR A 142 -41.10 9.45 -11.93
N ALA A 143 -39.94 10.07 -11.69
CA ALA A 143 -38.86 9.45 -10.88
C ALA A 143 -39.37 9.23 -9.43
N ARG A 144 -39.14 8.03 -8.92
CA ARG A 144 -39.44 7.64 -7.54
C ARG A 144 -38.21 7.09 -6.87
N SER A 145 -37.99 7.45 -5.61
CA SER A 145 -37.00 6.78 -4.77
C SER A 145 -37.57 5.44 -4.27
N ILE A 146 -36.80 4.37 -4.48
CA ILE A 146 -37.10 3.07 -3.91
C ILE A 146 -35.97 2.76 -2.95
N ARG A 147 -36.31 2.44 -1.70
CA ARG A 147 -35.37 1.99 -0.69
C ARG A 147 -35.19 0.48 -0.80
N LEU A 148 -33.93 0.05 -0.89
CA LEU A 148 -33.54 -1.35 -0.90
C LEU A 148 -32.77 -1.66 0.37
N GLU A 149 -33.19 -2.73 1.05
CA GLU A 149 -32.44 -3.31 2.17
C GLU A 149 -31.24 -4.09 1.63
N LEU A 150 -30.10 -3.95 2.26
CA LEU A 150 -28.87 -4.66 1.96
C LEU A 150 -28.61 -5.75 3.01
N PRO A 151 -27.92 -6.84 2.64
CA PRO A 151 -27.38 -7.75 3.64
C PRO A 151 -26.37 -7.01 4.53
N HIS A 152 -26.21 -7.45 5.78
CA HIS A 152 -25.13 -6.93 6.63
C HIS A 152 -23.80 -7.29 6.02
N PHE A 153 -22.95 -6.32 5.82
CA PHE A 153 -21.62 -6.46 5.21
C PHE A 153 -20.56 -5.64 5.94
N THR A 154 -19.31 -5.97 5.75
CA THR A 154 -18.20 -5.16 6.25
C THR A 154 -17.56 -4.40 5.10
N LEU A 155 -17.52 -3.06 5.18
CA LEU A 155 -16.68 -2.25 4.30
C LEU A 155 -15.27 -2.20 4.86
N VAL A 156 -14.29 -2.64 4.05
CA VAL A 156 -12.87 -2.45 4.34
C VAL A 156 -12.31 -1.42 3.36
N GLY A 157 -12.07 -0.22 3.84
CA GLY A 157 -11.45 0.85 3.06
C GLY A 157 -9.94 0.83 3.18
N ALA A 158 -9.25 1.11 2.08
CA ALA A 158 -7.81 1.33 2.08
C ALA A 158 -7.45 2.67 1.44
N THR A 159 -6.49 3.39 2.01
CA THR A 159 -6.03 4.68 1.48
C THR A 159 -4.56 4.94 1.80
N THR A 160 -3.87 5.61 0.88
CA THR A 160 -2.56 6.21 1.15
C THR A 160 -2.67 7.59 1.80
N ARG A 161 -3.82 8.26 1.62
CA ARG A 161 -4.06 9.66 2.01
C ARG A 161 -5.31 9.80 2.89
N ALA A 162 -5.20 9.40 4.16
CA ALA A 162 -6.33 9.49 5.11
C ALA A 162 -6.91 10.91 5.26
N GLY A 163 -6.08 11.93 5.10
CA GLY A 163 -6.49 13.33 5.15
C GLY A 163 -7.39 13.80 4.00
N LEU A 164 -7.46 13.04 2.90
CA LEU A 164 -8.35 13.33 1.76
C LEU A 164 -9.72 12.65 1.88
N LEU A 165 -9.90 11.74 2.84
CA LEU A 165 -11.22 11.19 3.12
C LEU A 165 -12.13 12.29 3.67
N SER A 166 -13.38 12.29 3.19
CA SER A 166 -14.40 13.15 3.78
C SER A 166 -14.63 12.77 5.26
N ALA A 167 -14.88 13.77 6.10
CA ALA A 167 -15.16 13.50 7.52
C ALA A 167 -16.38 12.56 7.69
N PRO A 168 -17.52 12.75 6.94
CA PRO A 168 -18.65 11.84 7.04
C PRO A 168 -18.32 10.38 6.74
N LEU A 169 -17.48 10.12 5.73
CA LEU A 169 -17.09 8.74 5.40
C LEU A 169 -16.15 8.16 6.47
N ARG A 170 -15.16 8.94 6.89
CA ARG A 170 -14.19 8.50 7.89
C ARG A 170 -14.83 8.14 9.23
N ASP A 171 -15.80 8.95 9.68
CA ASP A 171 -16.44 8.79 10.99
C ASP A 171 -17.36 7.54 11.06
N ARG A 172 -17.65 6.90 9.92
CA ARG A 172 -18.42 5.65 9.82
C ARG A 172 -17.56 4.39 9.93
N PHE A 173 -16.24 4.52 9.94
CA PHE A 173 -15.37 3.38 10.22
C PHE A 173 -15.21 3.20 11.73
N GLY A 174 -15.71 2.08 12.25
CA GLY A 174 -15.58 1.71 13.66
C GLY A 174 -14.15 1.30 14.04
N VAL A 175 -13.38 0.79 13.05
CA VAL A 175 -12.00 0.33 13.24
C VAL A 175 -11.06 1.05 12.29
N VAL A 176 -10.17 1.90 12.81
CA VAL A 176 -9.22 2.68 12.02
C VAL A 176 -7.79 2.28 12.39
N ASN A 177 -7.03 1.78 11.40
CA ASN A 177 -5.68 1.27 11.62
C ASN A 177 -4.68 1.98 10.70
N HIS A 178 -3.65 2.55 11.31
CA HIS A 178 -2.46 3.04 10.61
C HIS A 178 -1.47 1.90 10.41
N LEU A 179 -1.03 1.67 9.18
CA LEU A 179 0.05 0.75 8.88
C LEU A 179 1.37 1.50 8.77
N GLU A 180 2.36 0.99 9.48
CA GLU A 180 3.70 1.58 9.53
C GLU A 180 4.67 0.81 8.64
N PHE A 181 5.79 1.44 8.30
CA PHE A 181 6.87 0.73 7.61
C PHE A 181 7.41 -0.39 8.49
N TYR A 182 7.79 -1.48 7.85
CA TYR A 182 8.36 -2.65 8.51
C TYR A 182 9.84 -2.40 8.84
N ASN A 183 10.28 -2.92 9.96
CA ASN A 183 11.70 -2.95 10.27
C ASN A 183 12.42 -4.04 9.45
N VAL A 184 13.76 -4.02 9.46
CA VAL A 184 14.58 -4.93 8.67
C VAL A 184 14.39 -6.39 9.07
N ASP A 185 14.21 -6.68 10.36
CA ASP A 185 14.04 -8.05 10.87
C ASP A 185 12.68 -8.63 10.45
N GLU A 186 11.62 -7.83 10.45
CA GLU A 186 10.30 -8.22 9.93
C GLU A 186 10.38 -8.50 8.43
N LEU A 187 11.03 -7.63 7.65
CA LEU A 187 11.20 -7.82 6.20
C LEU A 187 12.07 -9.03 5.89
N LYS A 188 13.13 -9.30 6.67
CA LYS A 188 13.94 -10.52 6.55
C LYS A 188 13.09 -11.77 6.70
N LYS A 189 12.23 -11.83 7.72
CA LYS A 189 11.28 -12.94 7.90
C LYS A 189 10.34 -13.09 6.71
N ILE A 190 9.85 -11.97 6.16
CA ILE A 190 9.00 -11.96 4.96
C ILE A 190 9.76 -12.49 3.74
N VAL A 191 11.01 -12.08 3.53
CA VAL A 191 11.86 -12.57 2.44
C VAL A 191 12.08 -14.08 2.57
N ILE A 192 12.45 -14.59 3.76
CA ILE A 192 12.66 -16.02 4.01
C ILE A 192 11.36 -16.82 3.77
N ARG A 193 10.20 -16.34 4.26
CA ARG A 193 8.92 -16.97 3.98
C ARG A 193 8.61 -16.99 2.48
N SER A 194 8.82 -15.87 1.81
CA SER A 194 8.55 -15.73 0.37
C SER A 194 9.50 -16.58 -0.47
N SER A 195 10.76 -16.71 -0.08
CA SER A 195 11.74 -17.58 -0.75
C SER A 195 11.31 -19.05 -0.69
N SER A 196 10.82 -19.50 0.46
CA SER A 196 10.28 -20.86 0.61
C SER A 196 9.06 -21.11 -0.31
N VAL A 197 8.13 -20.15 -0.42
CA VAL A 197 6.97 -20.26 -1.31
C VAL A 197 7.38 -20.28 -2.79
N LEU A 198 8.44 -19.53 -3.14
CA LEU A 198 8.97 -19.45 -4.51
C LEU A 198 9.97 -20.55 -4.86
N ASN A 199 10.31 -21.46 -3.90
CA ASN A 199 11.38 -22.43 -4.02
C ASN A 199 12.71 -21.80 -4.43
N VAL A 200 13.06 -20.69 -3.76
CA VAL A 200 14.32 -19.97 -3.93
C VAL A 200 15.23 -20.28 -2.74
N ASP A 201 16.45 -20.72 -3.03
CA ASP A 201 17.45 -20.96 -2.02
C ASP A 201 18.15 -19.65 -1.65
N ILE A 202 18.10 -19.27 -0.37
CA ILE A 202 18.65 -18.00 0.16
C ILE A 202 19.17 -18.20 1.57
N ASP A 203 20.35 -17.66 1.85
CA ASP A 203 20.87 -17.64 3.20
C ASP A 203 20.39 -16.43 4.03
N GLU A 204 20.67 -16.44 5.31
CA GLU A 204 20.27 -15.40 6.26
C GLU A 204 20.85 -14.02 5.93
N GLU A 205 22.10 -13.98 5.40
CA GLU A 205 22.76 -12.74 5.05
C GLU A 205 22.21 -12.15 3.74
N GLY A 206 21.92 -13.01 2.76
CA GLY A 206 21.24 -12.61 1.52
C GLY A 206 19.83 -12.09 1.80
N ALA A 207 19.08 -12.77 2.66
CA ALA A 207 17.74 -12.30 3.07
C ALA A 207 17.82 -10.96 3.82
N TYR A 208 18.80 -10.77 4.68
CA TYR A 208 19.02 -9.49 5.37
C TYR A 208 19.36 -8.36 4.40
N GLU A 209 20.22 -8.63 3.41
CA GLU A 209 20.62 -7.63 2.41
C GLU A 209 19.42 -7.18 1.56
N LEU A 210 18.55 -8.11 1.13
CA LEU A 210 17.30 -7.80 0.45
C LEU A 210 16.35 -7.00 1.35
N ALA A 211 16.18 -7.41 2.60
CA ALA A 211 15.30 -6.75 3.56
C ALA A 211 15.73 -5.29 3.81
N ARG A 212 17.02 -5.07 4.02
CA ARG A 212 17.60 -3.76 4.31
C ARG A 212 17.35 -2.75 3.19
N ARG A 213 17.42 -3.21 1.92
CA ARG A 213 17.19 -2.35 0.74
C ARG A 213 15.73 -2.29 0.28
N SER A 214 14.80 -2.89 1.04
CA SER A 214 13.38 -2.97 0.65
C SER A 214 12.52 -1.79 1.14
N ARG A 215 13.13 -0.71 1.62
CA ARG A 215 12.45 0.55 1.96
C ARG A 215 11.26 0.36 2.93
N GLY A 216 11.37 -0.56 3.87
CA GLY A 216 10.31 -0.81 4.85
C GLY A 216 9.02 -1.42 4.28
N THR A 217 9.01 -1.92 3.03
CA THR A 217 7.78 -2.40 2.40
C THR A 217 7.86 -3.85 1.93
N PRO A 218 6.92 -4.73 2.36
CA PRO A 218 6.85 -6.12 1.91
C PRO A 218 6.74 -6.30 0.40
N ARG A 219 6.01 -5.41 -0.28
CA ARG A 219 5.86 -5.47 -1.74
C ARG A 219 7.21 -5.32 -2.45
N LEU A 220 8.04 -4.37 -2.00
CA LEU A 220 9.36 -4.17 -2.59
C LEU A 220 10.29 -5.33 -2.23
N ALA A 221 10.26 -5.82 -0.99
CA ALA A 221 11.04 -6.99 -0.57
C ALA A 221 10.78 -8.20 -1.48
N ASN A 222 9.52 -8.52 -1.72
CA ASN A 222 9.12 -9.61 -2.61
C ASN A 222 9.53 -9.37 -4.07
N ARG A 223 9.46 -8.12 -4.54
CA ARG A 223 9.88 -7.76 -5.89
C ARG A 223 11.39 -7.91 -6.06
N LEU A 224 12.17 -7.41 -5.11
CA LEU A 224 13.63 -7.55 -5.13
C LEU A 224 14.04 -9.02 -5.05
N LEU A 225 13.40 -9.83 -4.20
CA LEU A 225 13.64 -11.27 -4.12
C LEU A 225 13.45 -11.94 -5.49
N LYS A 226 12.37 -11.66 -6.21
CA LYS A 226 12.14 -12.22 -7.55
C LYS A 226 13.24 -11.81 -8.54
N ARG A 227 13.66 -10.54 -8.53
CA ARG A 227 14.70 -10.06 -9.45
C ARG A 227 16.08 -10.66 -9.10
N VAL A 228 16.44 -10.68 -7.82
CA VAL A 228 17.71 -11.28 -7.39
C VAL A 228 17.73 -12.78 -7.68
N ARG A 229 16.61 -13.49 -7.51
CA ARG A 229 16.46 -14.90 -7.94
C ARG A 229 16.84 -15.08 -9.42
N ASP A 230 16.29 -14.21 -10.31
CA ASP A 230 16.55 -14.31 -11.74
C ASP A 230 18.06 -14.17 -12.03
N PHE A 231 18.75 -13.26 -11.33
CA PHE A 231 20.22 -13.13 -11.41
C PHE A 231 20.95 -14.36 -10.85
N ALA A 232 20.52 -14.87 -9.68
CA ALA A 232 21.12 -16.04 -9.06
C ALA A 232 21.04 -17.27 -9.98
N GLN A 233 19.89 -17.51 -10.62
CA GLN A 233 19.67 -18.62 -11.54
C GLN A 233 20.49 -18.53 -12.83
N VAL A 234 20.70 -17.33 -13.36
CA VAL A 234 21.38 -17.14 -14.67
C VAL A 234 22.89 -17.00 -14.52
N LYS A 235 23.35 -16.35 -13.47
CA LYS A 235 24.76 -15.96 -13.28
C LYS A 235 25.50 -16.83 -12.27
N TYR A 236 24.78 -17.54 -11.40
CA TYR A 236 25.30 -18.33 -10.30
C TYR A 236 24.61 -19.71 -10.26
N ASP A 237 24.72 -20.41 -9.16
CA ASP A 237 24.14 -21.73 -8.91
C ASP A 237 22.68 -21.74 -8.43
N GLY A 238 22.05 -20.57 -8.38
CA GLY A 238 20.67 -20.40 -7.90
C GLY A 238 20.55 -20.08 -6.42
N HIS A 239 21.64 -20.16 -5.65
CA HIS A 239 21.68 -19.79 -4.23
C HIS A 239 21.93 -18.28 -4.07
N ILE A 240 21.10 -17.61 -3.24
CA ILE A 240 21.22 -16.18 -2.95
C ILE A 240 22.01 -16.00 -1.67
N THR A 241 23.28 -15.69 -1.80
CA THR A 241 24.14 -15.20 -0.72
C THR A 241 24.09 -13.67 -0.65
N LYS A 242 24.69 -13.11 0.38
CA LYS A 242 24.90 -11.65 0.48
C LYS A 242 25.58 -11.07 -0.73
N ASP A 243 26.64 -11.70 -1.24
CA ASP A 243 27.42 -11.21 -2.39
C ASP A 243 26.59 -11.23 -3.68
N VAL A 244 25.80 -12.28 -3.89
CA VAL A 244 24.85 -12.40 -5.01
C VAL A 244 23.77 -11.33 -4.91
N ALA A 245 23.20 -11.12 -3.71
CA ALA A 245 22.22 -10.09 -3.45
C ALA A 245 22.80 -8.68 -3.72
N ASP A 246 23.97 -8.36 -3.16
CA ASP A 246 24.63 -7.07 -3.34
C ASP A 246 24.93 -6.78 -4.81
N TYR A 247 25.51 -7.78 -5.51
CA TYR A 247 25.78 -7.66 -6.95
C TYR A 247 24.50 -7.38 -7.76
N ALA A 248 23.45 -8.16 -7.55
CA ALA A 248 22.21 -8.02 -8.30
C ALA A 248 21.52 -6.68 -7.99
N LEU A 249 21.46 -6.27 -6.72
CA LEU A 249 20.82 -5.01 -6.31
C LEU A 249 21.57 -3.79 -6.86
N ASN A 250 22.89 -3.83 -6.92
CA ASN A 250 23.68 -2.77 -7.55
C ASN A 250 23.40 -2.67 -9.05
N LEU A 251 23.23 -3.79 -9.77
CA LEU A 251 22.83 -3.79 -11.19
C LEU A 251 21.39 -3.28 -11.40
N LEU A 252 20.55 -3.35 -10.38
CA LEU A 252 19.19 -2.82 -10.37
C LEU A 252 19.13 -1.34 -9.93
N ASP A 253 20.28 -0.68 -9.80
CA ASP A 253 20.41 0.70 -9.34
C ASP A 253 19.85 0.97 -7.92
N VAL A 254 19.77 -0.06 -7.08
CA VAL A 254 19.38 0.05 -5.67
C VAL A 254 20.65 0.15 -4.82
N ASP A 255 20.87 1.29 -4.20
CA ASP A 255 22.06 1.50 -3.37
C ASP A 255 21.97 0.77 -2.00
N ARG A 256 23.03 0.90 -1.19
CA ARG A 256 23.11 0.25 0.12
C ARG A 256 22.06 0.73 1.10
N GLU A 257 21.54 1.91 0.94
CA GLU A 257 20.47 2.49 1.76
C GLU A 257 19.07 2.25 1.19
N GLY A 258 18.97 1.49 0.08
CA GLY A 258 17.71 1.19 -0.58
C GLY A 258 17.17 2.34 -1.45
N LEU A 259 17.99 3.36 -1.73
CA LEU A 259 17.62 4.43 -2.64
C LEU A 259 17.79 3.96 -4.08
N ASP A 260 16.78 4.23 -4.91
CA ASP A 260 16.86 3.96 -6.35
C ASP A 260 17.39 5.18 -7.13
N ARG A 261 17.48 5.02 -8.44
CA ARG A 261 17.90 6.08 -9.33
C ARG A 261 17.06 7.36 -9.17
N ASN A 262 15.77 7.23 -8.97
CA ASN A 262 14.88 8.38 -8.87
C ASN A 262 14.95 9.06 -7.49
N ASP A 263 15.11 8.31 -6.42
CA ASP A 263 15.39 8.90 -5.10
C ASP A 263 16.64 9.77 -5.17
N ARG A 264 17.73 9.22 -5.73
CA ARG A 264 18.98 9.97 -5.91
C ARG A 264 18.80 11.16 -6.84
N LEU A 265 17.99 11.04 -7.92
CA LEU A 265 17.66 12.16 -8.80
C LEU A 265 16.86 13.26 -8.08
N ILE A 266 15.93 12.90 -7.20
CA ILE A 266 15.19 13.85 -6.37
C ILE A 266 16.17 14.59 -5.45
N LEU A 267 17.01 13.86 -4.72
CA LEU A 267 17.96 14.45 -3.78
C LEU A 267 19.00 15.33 -4.49
N SER A 268 19.62 14.85 -5.58
CA SER A 268 20.58 15.63 -6.35
C SER A 268 19.93 16.88 -6.97
N THR A 269 18.68 16.78 -7.44
CA THR A 269 17.96 17.95 -7.96
C THR A 269 17.71 19.00 -6.89
N ILE A 270 17.31 18.62 -5.67
CA ILE A 270 17.14 19.56 -4.55
C ILE A 270 18.50 20.21 -4.21
N ILE A 271 19.58 19.44 -4.17
CA ILE A 271 20.90 19.92 -3.78
C ILE A 271 21.51 20.79 -4.88
N GLU A 272 21.63 20.28 -6.09
CA GLU A 272 22.40 20.92 -7.17
C GLU A 272 21.63 22.06 -7.87
N LYS A 273 20.32 21.87 -8.12
CA LYS A 273 19.51 22.87 -8.82
C LYS A 273 18.90 23.92 -7.90
N PHE A 274 18.60 23.54 -6.66
CA PHE A 274 17.90 24.42 -5.71
C PHE A 274 18.71 24.73 -4.44
N GLY A 275 20.03 24.47 -4.45
CA GLY A 275 20.93 24.81 -3.35
C GLY A 275 20.57 24.18 -2.00
N GLY A 276 20.03 22.96 -2.01
CA GLY A 276 19.55 22.25 -0.83
C GLY A 276 18.09 22.56 -0.46
N GLY A 277 17.43 23.46 -1.16
CA GLY A 277 16.04 23.86 -0.93
C GLY A 277 15.89 25.18 -0.17
N PRO A 278 14.64 25.60 0.18
CA PRO A 278 13.38 24.89 -0.02
C PRO A 278 12.86 24.94 -1.45
N VAL A 279 12.30 23.83 -1.96
CA VAL A 279 11.66 23.72 -3.26
C VAL A 279 10.24 23.17 -3.18
N GLY A 280 9.29 23.76 -3.91
CA GLY A 280 7.92 23.30 -4.01
C GLY A 280 7.79 21.96 -4.75
N ILE A 281 6.77 21.15 -4.41
CA ILE A 281 6.59 19.80 -5.00
C ILE A 281 6.40 19.87 -6.51
N ASP A 282 5.60 20.80 -7.04
CA ASP A 282 5.32 20.92 -8.46
C ASP A 282 6.56 21.34 -9.26
N THR A 283 7.37 22.24 -8.67
CA THR A 283 8.65 22.66 -9.28
C THR A 283 9.65 21.49 -9.32
N LEU A 284 9.73 20.72 -8.24
CA LEU A 284 10.59 19.55 -8.16
C LEU A 284 10.15 18.48 -9.17
N ALA A 285 8.84 18.18 -9.22
CA ALA A 285 8.25 17.23 -10.14
C ALA A 285 8.53 17.59 -11.61
N ALA A 286 8.29 18.84 -11.98
CA ALA A 286 8.60 19.36 -13.32
C ALA A 286 10.09 19.25 -13.65
N SER A 287 10.98 19.49 -12.66
CA SER A 287 12.43 19.45 -12.84
C SER A 287 13.00 18.06 -13.12
N ILE A 288 12.31 17.00 -12.68
CA ILE A 288 12.72 15.60 -12.86
C ILE A 288 11.84 14.85 -13.87
N GLY A 289 10.80 15.51 -14.41
CA GLY A 289 9.88 14.91 -15.39
C GLY A 289 8.93 13.89 -14.79
N GLU A 290 8.48 14.08 -13.53
CA GLU A 290 7.59 13.18 -12.82
C GLU A 290 6.30 13.90 -12.41
N ASP A 291 5.24 13.13 -12.06
CA ASP A 291 4.01 13.69 -11.51
C ASP A 291 4.19 14.06 -10.02
N SER A 292 3.64 15.20 -9.60
CA SER A 292 3.74 15.67 -8.21
C SER A 292 3.05 14.73 -7.21
N GLY A 293 1.93 14.11 -7.60
CA GLY A 293 1.27 13.09 -6.79
C GLY A 293 2.14 11.84 -6.60
N THR A 294 2.84 11.40 -7.64
CA THR A 294 3.80 10.30 -7.55
C THR A 294 4.95 10.62 -6.59
N LEU A 295 5.49 11.84 -6.67
CA LEU A 295 6.52 12.27 -5.71
C LEU A 295 6.00 12.22 -4.26
N GLU A 296 4.82 12.76 -4.01
CA GLU A 296 4.23 12.86 -2.68
C GLU A 296 3.82 11.49 -2.09
N ASP A 297 3.34 10.56 -2.93
CA ASP A 297 2.81 9.28 -2.46
C ASP A 297 3.85 8.15 -2.42
N VAL A 298 4.84 8.20 -3.32
CA VAL A 298 5.75 7.06 -3.53
C VAL A 298 7.16 7.32 -3.00
N TYR A 299 7.71 8.51 -3.23
CA TYR A 299 9.11 8.81 -2.90
C TYR A 299 9.26 9.56 -1.58
N GLU A 300 8.50 10.62 -1.41
CA GLU A 300 8.60 11.53 -0.26
C GLU A 300 8.43 10.81 1.09
N PRO A 301 7.47 9.87 1.29
CA PRO A 301 7.28 9.23 2.59
C PRO A 301 8.52 8.50 3.10
N TYR A 302 9.20 7.78 2.21
CA TYR A 302 10.44 7.08 2.57
C TYR A 302 11.59 8.05 2.83
N LEU A 303 11.77 9.05 1.97
CA LEU A 303 12.83 10.04 2.10
C LEU A 303 12.69 10.90 3.36
N ILE A 304 11.45 11.26 3.75
CA ILE A 304 11.18 12.00 4.99
C ILE A 304 11.44 11.12 6.21
N GLN A 305 10.89 9.89 6.23
CA GLN A 305 11.01 9.01 7.39
C GLN A 305 12.46 8.65 7.69
N ASN A 306 13.27 8.46 6.66
CA ASN A 306 14.70 8.15 6.82
C ASN A 306 15.56 9.40 6.93
N GLY A 307 14.96 10.58 6.99
CA GLY A 307 15.64 11.81 7.27
C GLY A 307 16.48 12.38 6.13
N TYR A 308 16.25 11.97 4.88
CA TYR A 308 16.95 12.54 3.71
C TYR A 308 16.41 13.91 3.33
N ILE A 309 15.12 14.14 3.50
CA ILE A 309 14.47 15.43 3.24
C ILE A 309 13.59 15.85 4.41
N ASN A 310 13.46 17.16 4.60
CA ASN A 310 12.50 17.77 5.51
C ASN A 310 11.42 18.50 4.74
N ARG A 311 10.16 18.37 5.18
CA ARG A 311 9.03 19.14 4.66
C ARG A 311 8.84 20.40 5.50
N THR A 312 8.95 21.56 4.86
CA THR A 312 8.74 22.88 5.49
C THR A 312 7.55 23.59 4.85
N PRO A 313 7.00 24.66 5.45
CA PRO A 313 5.94 25.45 4.80
C PRO A 313 6.35 26.05 3.44
N ARG A 314 7.65 26.22 3.18
CA ARG A 314 8.19 26.76 1.92
C ARG A 314 8.49 25.69 0.89
N GLY A 315 8.52 24.40 1.28
CA GLY A 315 8.87 23.29 0.39
C GLY A 315 9.80 22.27 1.04
N ARG A 316 10.43 21.47 0.20
CA ARG A 316 11.32 20.35 0.57
C ARG A 316 12.75 20.85 0.69
N VAL A 317 13.44 20.39 1.72
CA VAL A 317 14.83 20.75 2.03
C VAL A 317 15.63 19.46 2.18
N ALA A 318 16.76 19.34 1.50
CA ALA A 318 17.67 18.22 1.68
C ALA A 318 18.42 18.36 3.03
N THR A 319 18.61 17.23 3.70
CA THR A 319 19.35 17.18 4.95
C THR A 319 20.82 16.83 4.71
N LYS A 320 21.65 16.94 5.73
CA LYS A 320 23.04 16.49 5.68
C LYS A 320 23.16 15.02 5.23
N LEU A 321 22.23 14.17 5.68
CA LEU A 321 22.22 12.76 5.30
C LEU A 321 22.05 12.56 3.79
N ALA A 322 21.28 13.42 3.11
CA ALA A 322 21.15 13.40 1.65
C ALA A 322 22.45 13.75 0.94
N TYR A 323 23.18 14.76 1.43
CA TYR A 323 24.50 15.13 0.93
C TYR A 323 25.52 14.00 1.12
N ASP A 324 25.56 13.42 2.33
CA ASP A 324 26.46 12.31 2.68
C ASP A 324 26.20 11.07 1.77
N ASN A 325 24.92 10.74 1.51
CA ASN A 325 24.57 9.62 0.62
C ASN A 325 25.03 9.84 -0.82
N LEU A 326 24.93 11.07 -1.32
CA LEU A 326 25.36 11.42 -2.68
C LEU A 326 26.86 11.71 -2.78
N GLY A 327 27.60 11.72 -1.68
CA GLY A 327 29.03 12.09 -1.64
C GLY A 327 29.27 13.56 -1.96
N ILE A 328 28.30 14.44 -1.68
CA ILE A 328 28.38 15.89 -1.90
C ILE A 328 28.70 16.58 -0.57
N GLU A 329 29.61 17.55 -0.58
CA GLU A 329 29.96 18.31 0.61
C GLU A 329 28.80 19.19 1.07
N PHE A 330 28.40 19.04 2.33
CA PHE A 330 27.35 19.86 2.92
C PHE A 330 27.92 21.24 3.28
N GLN A 331 27.40 22.29 2.66
CA GLN A 331 27.73 23.67 2.98
C GLN A 331 26.68 24.20 3.97
N GLU A 332 27.12 24.58 5.17
CA GLU A 332 26.27 25.20 6.20
C GLU A 332 25.71 26.58 5.78
#